data_c787840d1f58d70dcf4a98c51b978a41
#
_entry.id   c787840d1f58d70dcf4a98c51b978a41
#
_cell.length_a   1.000
_cell.length_b   1.000
_cell.length_c   1.000
_cell.angle_alpha   90.00
_cell.angle_beta   90.00
_cell.angle_gamma   90.00
#
_symmetry.space_group_name_H-M   'P 1'
#
loop_
_entity.id
_entity.type
_entity.pdbx_description
1 polymer ?
#
loop_
_entity_poly.entity_id
_entity_poly.type
_entity_poly.pdbx_seq_one_letter_code
_entity_poly.pdbx_strand_id
1 'polypeptide(L)'
;MLAPIQRETFLGNAEVLQAFDITKVGRVAGCRVTEGVVRKGARVRIIRQNVVVLELGTLQTLKRFKDEVNEVPVGQECGMAFAGFQDIKPGDTIECFNLEEVKRSL
;
A
#
# COMPACT_ATOMS: atom_id res chain seq x y z
N MET A 1 -25.98 7.28 21.03
CA MET A 1 -25.53 6.59 19.81
C MET A 1 -24.01 6.44 19.84
N LEU A 2 -23.54 5.24 19.63
CA LEU A 2 -22.10 4.98 19.68
C LEU A 2 -21.54 5.04 18.27
N ALA A 3 -20.42 5.76 18.11
CA ALA A 3 -19.72 5.81 16.84
C ALA A 3 -19.06 4.46 16.52
N PRO A 4 -18.97 4.09 15.23
CA PRO A 4 -18.24 2.90 14.85
C PRO A 4 -16.76 3.01 15.25
N ILE A 5 -16.18 1.89 15.63
CA ILE A 5 -14.76 1.82 15.95
C ILE A 5 -14.04 1.34 14.71
N GLN A 6 -13.03 2.07 14.29
CA GLN A 6 -12.16 1.64 13.19
C GLN A 6 -10.95 0.94 13.78
N ARG A 7 -10.66 -0.24 13.25
CA ARG A 7 -9.51 -1.03 13.66
C ARG A 7 -8.54 -1.15 12.51
N GLU A 8 -7.30 -0.76 12.76
CA GLU A 8 -6.20 -0.99 11.82
C GLU A 8 -5.54 -2.31 12.16
N THR A 9 -5.44 -3.18 11.17
CA THR A 9 -4.72 -4.44 11.30
C THR A 9 -3.51 -4.38 10.37
N PHE A 10 -2.32 -4.40 10.93
CA PHE A 10 -1.09 -4.36 10.18
C PHE A 10 -0.98 -5.59 9.28
N LEU A 11 -0.64 -5.38 8.01
CA LEU A 11 -0.41 -6.45 7.04
C LEU A 11 1.06 -6.61 6.73
N GLY A 12 1.72 -5.55 6.29
CA GLY A 12 3.12 -5.61 5.95
C GLY A 12 3.66 -4.28 5.47
N ASN A 13 4.97 -4.25 5.26
CA ASN A 13 5.70 -3.09 4.76
C ASN A 13 6.40 -3.43 3.46
N ALA A 14 6.56 -2.41 2.62
CA ALA A 14 7.36 -2.50 1.42
C ALA A 14 8.22 -1.24 1.28
N GLU A 15 9.37 -1.40 0.64
CA GLU A 15 10.27 -0.29 0.35
C GLU A 15 10.22 0.02 -1.14
N VAL A 16 10.10 1.29 -1.50
CA VAL A 16 10.11 1.71 -2.89
C VAL A 16 11.55 1.73 -3.38
N LEU A 17 11.83 0.89 -4.37
CA LEU A 17 13.14 0.80 -5.01
C LEU A 17 13.24 1.75 -6.20
N GLN A 18 12.16 1.84 -6.98
CA GLN A 18 12.10 2.66 -8.18
C GLN A 18 10.68 3.16 -8.39
N ALA A 19 10.55 4.22 -9.17
CA ALA A 19 9.25 4.72 -9.59
C ALA A 19 9.25 4.85 -11.11
N PHE A 20 8.15 4.41 -11.73
CA PHE A 20 8.00 4.40 -13.19
C PHE A 20 6.73 5.15 -13.58
N ASP A 21 6.78 5.83 -14.71
CA ASP A 21 5.61 6.41 -15.32
C ASP A 21 5.15 5.50 -16.46
N ILE A 22 3.95 4.96 -16.34
CA ILE A 22 3.35 4.08 -17.34
C ILE A 22 2.13 4.78 -17.92
N THR A 23 2.12 4.93 -19.23
CA THR A 23 1.13 5.73 -19.96
C THR A 23 -0.32 5.39 -19.62
N LYS A 24 -0.61 4.10 -19.44
CA LYS A 24 -1.99 3.64 -19.20
C LYS A 24 -2.37 3.56 -17.72
N VAL A 25 -1.40 3.53 -16.84
CA VAL A 25 -1.63 3.27 -15.41
C VAL A 25 -1.32 4.50 -14.56
N GLY A 26 -0.38 5.33 -15.02
CA GLY A 26 0.16 6.43 -14.25
C GLY A 26 1.46 6.02 -13.58
N ARG A 27 1.71 6.53 -12.39
CA ARG A 27 2.97 6.25 -11.70
C ARG A 27 2.89 4.94 -10.93
N VAL A 28 3.85 4.06 -11.17
CA VAL A 28 3.94 2.76 -10.52
C VAL A 28 5.22 2.71 -9.70
N ALA A 29 5.09 2.24 -8.46
CA ALA A 29 6.23 2.05 -7.57
C ALA A 29 6.71 0.61 -7.68
N GLY A 30 7.99 0.44 -8.05
CA GLY A 30 8.68 -0.83 -7.94
C GLY A 30 9.12 -1.03 -6.50
N CYS A 31 8.51 -1.94 -5.80
CA CYS A 31 8.70 -2.13 -4.37
C CYS A 31 9.18 -3.52 -4.03
N ARG A 32 9.80 -3.63 -2.86
CA ARG A 32 10.20 -4.90 -2.28
C ARG A 32 9.51 -5.04 -0.92
N VAL A 33 8.82 -6.15 -0.72
CA VAL A 33 8.16 -6.41 0.55
C VAL A 33 9.21 -6.77 1.61
N THR A 34 9.30 -5.95 2.64
CA THR A 34 10.32 -6.11 3.70
C THR A 34 9.77 -6.78 4.94
N GLU A 35 8.46 -6.74 5.14
CA GLU A 35 7.82 -7.32 6.31
C GLU A 35 6.39 -7.73 5.97
N GLY A 36 5.96 -8.89 6.46
CA GLY A 36 4.59 -9.36 6.29
C GLY A 36 4.21 -9.61 4.84
N VAL A 37 3.02 -9.16 4.47
CA VAL A 37 2.48 -9.27 3.10
C VAL A 37 1.86 -7.96 2.68
N VAL A 38 1.79 -7.72 1.37
CA VAL A 38 1.01 -6.63 0.81
C VAL A 38 -0.14 -7.21 0.01
N ARG A 39 -1.30 -6.56 0.07
CA ARG A 39 -2.53 -7.01 -0.59
C ARG A 39 -3.15 -5.93 -1.45
N LYS A 40 -3.66 -6.33 -2.60
CA LYS A 40 -4.45 -5.45 -3.46
C LYS A 40 -5.73 -5.03 -2.72
N GLY A 41 -6.04 -3.75 -2.79
CA GLY A 41 -7.21 -3.21 -2.11
C GLY A 41 -6.98 -2.82 -0.66
N ALA A 42 -5.81 -3.13 -0.11
CA ALA A 42 -5.47 -2.73 1.25
C ALA A 42 -5.29 -1.22 1.35
N ARG A 43 -5.43 -0.70 2.54
CA ARG A 43 -5.09 0.69 2.83
C ARG A 43 -3.59 0.82 2.97
N VAL A 44 -3.06 1.96 2.57
CA VAL A 44 -1.63 2.20 2.62
C VAL A 44 -1.33 3.55 3.25
N ARG A 45 -0.18 3.60 3.90
CA ARG A 45 0.41 4.83 4.40
C ARG A 45 1.81 4.92 3.81
N ILE A 46 2.19 6.07 3.31
CA ILE A 46 3.51 6.25 2.71
C ILE A 46 4.32 7.20 3.58
N ILE A 47 5.51 6.74 3.96
CA ILE A 47 6.39 7.47 4.86
C ILE A 47 7.69 7.76 4.13
N ARG A 48 8.13 9.03 4.18
CA ARG A 48 9.36 9.50 3.56
C ARG A 48 10.20 10.21 4.60
N GLN A 49 11.38 9.67 4.89
CA GLN A 49 12.30 10.28 5.87
C GLN A 49 11.60 10.57 7.21
N ASN A 50 10.87 9.58 7.73
CA ASN A 50 10.10 9.66 8.97
C ASN A 50 8.93 10.66 8.93
N VAL A 51 8.54 11.13 7.75
CA VAL A 51 7.40 12.02 7.57
C VAL A 51 6.34 11.29 6.76
N VAL A 52 5.10 11.30 7.26
CA VAL A 52 3.98 10.70 6.55
C VAL A 52 3.60 11.62 5.39
N VAL A 53 3.80 11.17 4.16
CA VAL A 53 3.44 11.94 2.96
C VAL A 53 2.08 11.55 2.42
N LEU A 54 1.60 10.34 2.74
CA LEU A 54 0.24 9.91 2.45
C LEU A 54 -0.27 9.15 3.67
N GLU A 55 -1.27 9.70 4.33
CA GLU A 55 -1.79 9.14 5.58
C GLU A 55 -2.75 7.98 5.35
N LEU A 56 -3.59 8.10 4.33
CA LEU A 56 -4.57 7.06 4.00
C LEU A 56 -4.77 6.98 2.50
N GLY A 57 -4.24 5.95 1.90
CA GLY A 57 -4.41 5.68 0.48
C GLY A 57 -4.98 4.29 0.27
N THR A 58 -5.16 3.94 -0.99
CA THR A 58 -5.64 2.60 -1.37
C THR A 58 -4.66 2.02 -2.39
N LEU A 59 -4.26 0.78 -2.17
CA LEU A 59 -3.45 0.05 -3.14
C LEU A 59 -4.38 -0.42 -4.26
N GLN A 60 -4.38 0.32 -5.35
CA GLN A 60 -5.29 0.10 -6.47
C GLN A 60 -4.85 -1.06 -7.35
N THR A 61 -3.56 -1.13 -7.64
CA THR A 61 -2.99 -2.14 -8.52
C THR A 61 -1.78 -2.77 -7.88
N LEU A 62 -1.73 -4.09 -7.90
CA LEU A 62 -0.59 -4.85 -7.41
C LEU A 62 -0.21 -5.85 -8.49
N LYS A 63 1.02 -5.71 -9.00
CA LYS A 63 1.51 -6.55 -10.07
C LYS A 63 2.86 -7.15 -9.70
N ARG A 64 3.07 -8.37 -10.18
CA ARG A 64 4.34 -9.04 -10.07
C ARG A 64 4.77 -9.45 -11.48
N PHE A 65 5.87 -8.86 -11.97
CA PHE A 65 6.27 -8.94 -13.36
C PHE A 65 5.17 -8.36 -14.26
N LYS A 66 4.56 -9.18 -15.10
CA LYS A 66 3.48 -8.74 -16.00
C LYS A 66 2.10 -9.14 -15.48
N ASP A 67 2.05 -9.91 -14.39
CA ASP A 67 0.81 -10.48 -13.90
C ASP A 67 0.24 -9.66 -12.74
N GLU A 68 -1.05 -9.42 -12.79
CA GLU A 68 -1.76 -8.82 -11.67
C GLU A 68 -1.97 -9.89 -10.61
N VAL A 69 -1.60 -9.56 -9.36
CA VAL A 69 -1.70 -10.49 -8.24
C VAL A 69 -2.49 -9.85 -7.11
N ASN A 70 -3.00 -10.66 -6.20
CA ASN A 70 -3.77 -10.17 -5.06
C ASN A 70 -2.91 -9.97 -3.82
N GLU A 71 -1.78 -10.66 -3.73
CA GLU A 71 -0.95 -10.67 -2.54
C GLU A 71 0.50 -10.95 -2.90
N VAL A 72 1.43 -10.29 -2.20
CA VAL A 72 2.87 -10.51 -2.37
C VAL A 72 3.50 -10.68 -0.99
N PRO A 73 4.16 -11.81 -0.73
CA PRO A 73 4.80 -12.05 0.56
C PRO A 73 6.16 -11.35 0.69
N VAL A 74 6.69 -11.39 1.92
CA VAL A 74 7.98 -10.80 2.24
C VAL A 74 9.10 -11.39 1.36
N GLY A 75 10.05 -10.52 1.01
CA GLY A 75 11.22 -10.91 0.20
C GLY A 75 11.00 -10.85 -1.30
N GLN A 76 9.79 -10.58 -1.75
CA GLN A 76 9.48 -10.51 -3.18
C GLN A 76 9.28 -9.08 -3.62
N GLU A 77 9.59 -8.82 -4.88
CA GLU A 77 9.39 -7.52 -5.49
C GLU A 77 8.05 -7.45 -6.21
N CYS A 78 7.46 -6.27 -6.26
CA CYS A 78 6.18 -6.06 -6.93
C CYS A 78 6.06 -4.62 -7.41
N GLY A 79 5.11 -4.39 -8.32
CA GLY A 79 4.72 -3.05 -8.75
C GLY A 79 3.42 -2.64 -8.09
N MET A 80 3.36 -1.43 -7.56
CA MET A 80 2.19 -0.90 -6.90
C MET A 80 1.75 0.42 -7.50
N ALA A 81 0.44 0.56 -7.70
CA ALA A 81 -0.16 1.83 -8.07
C ALA A 81 -1.22 2.18 -7.03
N PHE A 82 -1.29 3.46 -6.68
CA PHE A 82 -2.17 3.93 -5.61
C PHE A 82 -3.25 4.83 -6.18
N ALA A 83 -4.45 4.71 -5.65
CA ALA A 83 -5.56 5.55 -6.06
C ALA A 83 -5.34 6.99 -5.62
N GLY A 84 -5.34 7.90 -6.59
CA GLY A 84 -5.25 9.34 -6.30
C GLY A 84 -3.91 9.84 -5.80
N PHE A 85 -2.87 9.02 -5.79
CA PHE A 85 -1.55 9.43 -5.32
C PHE A 85 -0.47 8.98 -6.30
N GLN A 86 0.34 9.94 -6.75
CA GLN A 86 1.39 9.68 -7.73
C GLN A 86 2.76 10.23 -7.34
N ASP A 87 2.88 10.85 -6.17
CA ASP A 87 4.15 11.39 -5.69
C ASP A 87 4.98 10.32 -4.99
N ILE A 88 5.36 9.30 -5.73
CA ILE A 88 6.13 8.17 -5.22
C ILE A 88 7.58 8.37 -5.60
N LYS A 89 8.49 8.17 -4.63
CA LYS A 89 9.93 8.32 -4.85
C LYS A 89 10.70 7.13 -4.29
N PRO A 90 11.84 6.79 -4.89
CA PRO A 90 12.69 5.75 -4.30
C PRO A 90 13.08 6.09 -2.86
N GLY A 91 13.08 5.08 -2.01
CA GLY A 91 13.37 5.24 -0.59
C GLY A 91 12.14 5.41 0.29
N ASP A 92 10.98 5.61 -0.30
CA ASP A 92 9.73 5.70 0.46
C ASP A 92 9.40 4.33 1.06
N THR A 93 8.77 4.36 2.23
CA THR A 93 8.26 3.16 2.88
C THR A 93 6.74 3.12 2.74
N ILE A 94 6.23 1.98 2.29
CA ILE A 94 4.80 1.76 2.15
C ILE A 94 4.35 0.82 3.24
N GLU A 95 3.43 1.28 4.07
CA GLU A 95 2.85 0.49 5.14
C GLU A 95 1.45 0.07 4.73
N CYS A 96 1.22 -1.24 4.65
CA CYS A 96 -0.09 -1.80 4.29
C CYS A 96 -0.82 -2.26 5.53
N PHE A 97 -2.10 -1.97 5.59
CA PHE A 97 -2.95 -2.38 6.71
C PHE A 97 -4.38 -2.57 6.24
N ASN A 98 -5.15 -3.32 7.02
CA ASN A 98 -6.59 -3.42 6.85
C ASN A 98 -7.26 -2.42 7.78
N LEU A 99 -8.29 -1.76 7.26
CA LEU A 99 -9.10 -0.87 8.05
C LEU A 99 -10.50 -1.48 8.16
N GLU A 100 -10.85 -1.93 9.34
CA GLU A 100 -12.16 -2.52 9.61
C GLU A 100 -13.01 -1.57 10.41
N GLU A 101 -14.28 -1.45 10.03
CA GLU A 101 -15.26 -0.74 10.80
C GLU A 101 -15.99 -1.75 11.67
N VAL A 102 -15.83 -1.62 12.98
CA VAL A 102 -16.49 -2.49 13.94
C VAL A 102 -17.71 -1.77 14.48
N LYS A 103 -18.88 -2.28 14.14
CA LYS A 103 -20.12 -1.75 14.69
C LYS A 103 -20.36 -2.33 16.07
N ARG A 104 -20.63 -1.46 17.03
CA ARG A 104 -21.02 -1.93 18.35
C ARG A 104 -22.46 -2.40 18.31
N SER A 105 -22.65 -3.61 18.82
CA SER A 105 -23.97 -4.17 19.06
C SER A 105 -24.43 -3.81 20.46
N LEU A 106 -25.65 -3.38 20.57
CA LEU A 106 -26.24 -3.07 21.86
C LEU A 106 -27.04 -4.28 22.36
#